data_489f4e9e998d13567c83c8c0ad336c4b
#
_entry.id   489f4e9e998d13567c83c8c0ad336c4b
#
_cell.length_a   1.000
_cell.length_b   1.000
_cell.length_c   1.000
_cell.angle_alpha   90.00
_cell.angle_beta   90.00
_cell.angle_gamma   90.00
#
_symmetry.space_group_name_H-M   'P 1'
#
loop_
_entity.id
_entity.type
_entity.pdbx_description
1 polymer ?
#
loop_
_entity_poly.entity_id
_entity_poly.type
_entity_poly.pdbx_seq_one_letter_code
_entity_poly.pdbx_strand_id
1 'polypeptide(L)'
;MKQFDKVVLSAKDVIKNYGELEVLKGINLDIHQGEVVVIIGASGCGKSTFLRCLNGLEDIQGGDIILDNEIKFSDAKNDMTKIRQKIGMVFQSYELFPHLTILDNILLAPTKVQKRSKEEVKKQALKLLERVNLLDKQNSYPRQLSGGQKQRVAIVRALCMNPEIMLFDEVTAALDPEMVREVLDVMLELARDGMTMVIVTHEMQFARAVADRVIFMDNGNIAEQGEAEEFFSNPKTERAQKFLNTFTFKK
;
A
#
# COMPACT_ATOMS: atom_id res chain seq x y z
N MET A 1 -6.14 -10.66 -20.13
CA MET A 1 -6.43 -9.48 -19.27
C MET A 1 -7.46 -9.85 -18.23
N LYS A 2 -7.19 -9.61 -16.95
CA LYS A 2 -8.26 -9.62 -15.95
C LYS A 2 -9.20 -8.44 -16.26
N GLN A 3 -10.50 -8.69 -16.31
CA GLN A 3 -11.49 -7.63 -16.46
C GLN A 3 -11.88 -7.16 -15.05
N PHE A 4 -11.74 -5.87 -14.78
CA PHE A 4 -12.09 -5.27 -13.51
C PHE A 4 -13.33 -4.40 -13.69
N ASP A 5 -14.44 -4.79 -13.07
CA ASP A 5 -15.75 -4.18 -13.34
C ASP A 5 -16.11 -3.07 -12.33
N LYS A 6 -15.59 -3.14 -11.10
CA LYS A 6 -16.00 -2.22 -10.02
C LYS A 6 -14.87 -1.32 -9.58
N VAL A 7 -15.04 0.00 -9.74
CA VAL A 7 -14.17 1.00 -9.14
C VAL A 7 -14.46 1.07 -7.64
N VAL A 8 -13.43 0.90 -6.80
CA VAL A 8 -13.55 0.95 -5.33
C VAL A 8 -12.91 2.20 -4.73
N LEU A 9 -11.93 2.81 -5.42
CA LEU A 9 -11.31 4.06 -4.99
C LEU A 9 -10.95 4.91 -6.19
N SER A 10 -11.33 6.19 -6.19
CA SER A 10 -11.01 7.15 -7.25
C SER A 10 -10.29 8.36 -6.68
N ALA A 11 -9.22 8.78 -7.32
CA ALA A 11 -8.62 10.09 -7.19
C ALA A 11 -9.04 10.95 -8.39
N LYS A 12 -9.58 12.12 -8.15
CA LYS A 12 -10.05 13.06 -9.18
C LYS A 12 -9.39 14.42 -8.99
N ASP A 13 -8.53 14.80 -9.92
CA ASP A 13 -7.77 16.04 -9.96
C ASP A 13 -7.07 16.38 -8.63
N VAL A 14 -6.46 15.36 -8.01
CA VAL A 14 -5.86 15.48 -6.68
C VAL A 14 -4.64 16.39 -6.72
N ILE A 15 -4.70 17.50 -5.97
CA ILE A 15 -3.62 18.46 -5.79
C ILE A 15 -3.15 18.43 -4.34
N LYS A 16 -1.81 18.31 -4.14
CA LYS A 16 -1.18 18.38 -2.82
C LYS A 16 -0.02 19.34 -2.82
N ASN A 17 -0.07 20.29 -1.87
CA ASN A 17 0.99 21.28 -1.66
C ASN A 17 1.54 21.20 -0.23
N TYR A 18 2.84 21.46 -0.08
CA TYR A 18 3.49 21.76 1.20
C TYR A 18 4.04 23.20 1.13
N GLY A 19 3.28 24.16 1.67
CA GLY A 19 3.55 25.56 1.46
C GLY A 19 3.46 25.93 -0.03
N GLU A 20 4.53 26.48 -0.58
CA GLU A 20 4.61 26.84 -2.01
C GLU A 20 5.01 25.67 -2.93
N LEU A 21 5.45 24.53 -2.34
CA LEU A 21 5.86 23.37 -3.11
C LEU A 21 4.65 22.52 -3.51
N GLU A 22 4.32 22.52 -4.81
CA GLU A 22 3.30 21.67 -5.38
C GLU A 22 3.88 20.26 -5.64
N VAL A 23 3.40 19.26 -4.86
CA VAL A 23 3.90 17.88 -4.89
C VAL A 23 3.04 16.98 -5.77
N LEU A 24 1.71 17.16 -5.77
CA LEU A 24 0.78 16.48 -6.67
C LEU A 24 0.01 17.51 -7.49
N LYS A 25 -0.08 17.30 -8.80
CA LYS A 25 -0.50 18.30 -9.79
C LYS A 25 -1.73 17.85 -10.58
N GLY A 26 -2.81 17.51 -9.90
CA GLY A 26 -4.04 17.07 -10.56
C GLY A 26 -4.00 15.58 -10.94
N ILE A 27 -3.70 14.71 -9.98
CA ILE A 27 -3.64 13.26 -10.20
C ILE A 27 -5.04 12.69 -10.39
N ASN A 28 -5.23 11.94 -11.47
CA ASN A 28 -6.44 11.19 -11.78
C ASN A 28 -6.12 9.70 -11.84
N LEU A 29 -6.78 8.88 -11.00
CA LEU A 29 -6.58 7.44 -10.94
C LEU A 29 -7.82 6.74 -10.38
N ASP A 30 -8.34 5.76 -11.12
CA ASP A 30 -9.36 4.84 -10.62
C ASP A 30 -8.70 3.50 -10.27
N ILE A 31 -9.07 2.92 -9.13
CA ILE A 31 -8.59 1.64 -8.62
C ILE A 31 -9.78 0.70 -8.54
N HIS A 32 -9.65 -0.50 -9.12
CA HIS A 32 -10.73 -1.45 -9.22
C HIS A 32 -10.61 -2.57 -8.17
N GLN A 33 -11.73 -3.19 -7.86
CA GLN A 33 -11.77 -4.31 -6.92
C GLN A 33 -10.92 -5.49 -7.42
N GLY A 34 -10.01 -5.98 -6.56
CA GLY A 34 -9.10 -7.08 -6.88
C GLY A 34 -7.93 -6.70 -7.79
N GLU A 35 -7.81 -5.42 -8.17
CA GLU A 35 -6.69 -4.91 -8.97
C GLU A 35 -5.46 -4.68 -8.10
N VAL A 36 -4.29 -5.03 -8.63
CA VAL A 36 -2.99 -4.67 -8.06
C VAL A 36 -2.38 -3.56 -8.91
N VAL A 37 -2.39 -2.34 -8.37
CA VAL A 37 -1.77 -1.16 -8.97
C VAL A 37 -0.40 -0.94 -8.35
N VAL A 38 0.66 -0.89 -9.16
CA VAL A 38 1.99 -0.55 -8.69
C VAL A 38 2.38 0.84 -9.17
N ILE A 39 2.80 1.69 -8.23
CA ILE A 39 3.27 3.06 -8.49
C ILE A 39 4.79 3.08 -8.40
N ILE A 40 5.43 3.45 -9.49
CA ILE A 40 6.89 3.61 -9.61
C ILE A 40 7.25 5.03 -10.06
N GLY A 41 8.51 5.41 -9.90
CA GLY A 41 9.03 6.72 -10.28
C GLY A 41 10.22 7.15 -9.44
N ALA A 42 10.84 8.24 -9.82
CA ALA A 42 12.01 8.79 -9.14
C ALA A 42 11.72 9.13 -7.66
N SER A 43 12.75 9.14 -6.81
CA SER A 43 12.61 9.62 -5.44
C SER A 43 12.12 11.08 -5.42
N GLY A 44 11.22 11.40 -4.50
CA GLY A 44 10.67 12.75 -4.36
C GLY A 44 9.59 13.14 -5.40
N CYS A 45 9.17 12.27 -6.33
CA CYS A 45 8.13 12.61 -7.31
C CYS A 45 6.69 12.57 -6.79
N GLY A 46 6.47 12.32 -5.48
CA GLY A 46 5.14 12.39 -4.85
C GLY A 46 4.45 11.04 -4.59
N LYS A 47 5.08 9.87 -4.85
CA LYS A 47 4.46 8.53 -4.69
C LYS A 47 3.88 8.28 -3.29
N SER A 48 4.72 8.40 -2.26
CA SER A 48 4.29 8.19 -0.86
C SER A 48 3.28 9.22 -0.41
N THR A 49 3.41 10.47 -0.87
CA THR A 49 2.44 11.54 -0.61
C THR A 49 1.08 11.17 -1.22
N PHE A 50 1.06 10.73 -2.47
CA PHE A 50 -0.16 10.29 -3.13
C PHE A 50 -0.81 9.10 -2.40
N LEU A 51 -0.01 8.09 -2.02
CA LEU A 51 -0.50 6.94 -1.26
C LEU A 51 -1.14 7.36 0.07
N ARG A 52 -0.55 8.33 0.78
CA ARG A 52 -1.10 8.87 2.03
C ARG A 52 -2.35 9.71 1.83
N CYS A 53 -2.48 10.40 0.69
CA CYS A 53 -3.74 11.05 0.32
C CYS A 53 -4.86 10.01 0.11
N LEU A 54 -4.57 8.86 -0.53
CA LEU A 54 -5.56 7.81 -0.80
C LEU A 54 -6.21 7.22 0.46
N ASN A 55 -5.58 7.33 1.63
CA ASN A 55 -6.19 6.92 2.91
C ASN A 55 -6.51 8.11 3.84
N GLY A 56 -6.38 9.34 3.32
CA GLY A 56 -6.68 10.57 4.05
C GLY A 56 -5.74 10.86 5.21
N LEU A 57 -4.50 10.33 5.21
CA LEU A 57 -3.45 10.72 6.16
C LEU A 57 -2.82 12.07 5.80
N GLU A 58 -2.88 12.43 4.53
CA GLU A 58 -2.48 13.74 4.02
C GLU A 58 -3.70 14.46 3.43
N ASP A 59 -3.91 15.70 3.85
CA ASP A 59 -4.97 16.55 3.30
C ASP A 59 -4.60 17.01 1.90
N ILE A 60 -5.59 17.08 1.01
CA ILE A 60 -5.44 17.57 -0.36
C ILE A 60 -5.90 19.05 -0.44
N GLN A 61 -5.32 19.83 -1.36
CA GLN A 61 -5.67 21.23 -1.59
C GLN A 61 -6.60 21.41 -2.80
N GLY A 62 -6.78 20.38 -3.61
CA GLY A 62 -7.71 20.38 -4.75
C GLY A 62 -8.12 18.99 -5.16
N GLY A 63 -9.21 18.90 -5.90
CA GLY A 63 -9.78 17.62 -6.32
C GLY A 63 -10.51 16.88 -5.20
N ASP A 64 -10.67 15.58 -5.37
CA ASP A 64 -11.31 14.72 -4.36
C ASP A 64 -10.79 13.27 -4.42
N ILE A 65 -10.97 12.55 -3.32
CA ILE A 65 -10.79 11.10 -3.24
C ILE A 65 -12.15 10.50 -2.88
N ILE A 66 -12.58 9.51 -3.66
CA ILE A 66 -13.93 8.96 -3.59
C ILE A 66 -13.84 7.45 -3.37
N LEU A 67 -14.37 6.96 -2.26
CA LEU A 67 -14.46 5.55 -1.93
C LEU A 67 -15.84 5.00 -2.32
N ASP A 68 -15.88 3.82 -2.95
CA ASP A 68 -17.09 3.11 -3.39
C ASP A 68 -18.02 3.96 -4.30
N ASN A 69 -17.45 4.92 -5.06
CA ASN A 69 -18.16 5.90 -5.90
C ASN A 69 -19.14 6.85 -5.16
N GLU A 70 -19.19 6.81 -3.83
CA GLU A 70 -20.17 7.55 -3.02
C GLU A 70 -19.52 8.43 -1.95
N ILE A 71 -18.49 7.93 -1.27
CA ILE A 71 -17.92 8.55 -0.08
C ILE A 71 -16.78 9.47 -0.48
N LYS A 72 -17.05 10.78 -0.57
CA LYS A 72 -16.03 11.80 -0.84
C LYS A 72 -15.26 12.15 0.43
N PHE A 73 -13.93 12.21 0.34
CA PHE A 73 -13.09 12.59 1.50
C PHE A 73 -13.23 14.07 1.84
N SER A 74 -13.57 14.92 0.87
CA SER A 74 -13.83 16.35 1.07
C SER A 74 -15.12 16.63 1.84
N ASP A 75 -16.07 15.68 1.93
CA ASP A 75 -17.30 15.90 2.67
C ASP A 75 -17.06 15.78 4.18
N ALA A 76 -17.13 16.91 4.89
CA ALA A 76 -16.96 16.99 6.34
C ALA A 76 -17.93 16.11 7.17
N LYS A 77 -19.00 15.59 6.57
CA LYS A 77 -19.91 14.63 7.22
C LYS A 77 -19.35 13.22 7.29
N ASN A 78 -18.33 12.91 6.48
CA ASN A 78 -17.74 11.58 6.43
C ASN A 78 -16.77 11.37 7.59
N ASP A 79 -16.91 10.23 8.25
CA ASP A 79 -16.05 9.81 9.35
C ASP A 79 -14.78 9.14 8.79
N MET A 80 -13.66 9.87 8.80
CA MET A 80 -12.37 9.35 8.34
C MET A 80 -11.93 8.10 9.10
N THR A 81 -12.39 7.89 10.33
CA THR A 81 -12.11 6.65 11.06
C THR A 81 -12.77 5.45 10.38
N LYS A 82 -13.98 5.60 9.87
CA LYS A 82 -14.67 4.53 9.12
C LYS A 82 -14.02 4.29 7.77
N ILE A 83 -13.62 5.34 7.06
CA ILE A 83 -12.91 5.24 5.79
C ILE A 83 -11.59 4.47 5.98
N ARG A 84 -10.79 4.84 6.97
CA ARG A 84 -9.50 4.19 7.27
C ARG A 84 -9.64 2.73 7.77
N GLN A 85 -10.82 2.29 8.18
CA GLN A 85 -11.06 0.87 8.46
C GLN A 85 -11.15 0.04 7.16
N LYS A 86 -11.62 0.65 6.07
CA LYS A 86 -11.71 0.00 4.75
C LYS A 86 -10.38 0.04 3.98
N ILE A 87 -9.53 1.02 4.26
CA ILE A 87 -8.26 1.22 3.56
C ILE A 87 -7.11 1.01 4.54
N GLY A 88 -6.56 -0.20 4.56
CA GLY A 88 -5.37 -0.53 5.35
C GLY A 88 -4.10 0.07 4.74
N MET A 89 -3.15 0.47 5.57
CA MET A 89 -1.85 0.97 5.12
C MET A 89 -0.70 0.35 5.90
N VAL A 90 0.35 -0.01 5.16
CA VAL A 90 1.61 -0.52 5.70
C VAL A 90 2.73 0.43 5.28
N PHE A 91 3.47 0.91 6.28
CA PHE A 91 4.51 1.92 6.12
C PHE A 91 5.90 1.29 6.00
N GLN A 92 6.85 2.03 5.46
CA GLN A 92 8.26 1.68 5.41
C GLN A 92 8.84 1.42 6.82
N SER A 93 8.41 2.16 7.84
CA SER A 93 8.93 2.16 9.21
C SER A 93 8.13 1.30 10.20
N TYR A 94 7.45 0.25 9.75
CA TYR A 94 6.68 -0.74 10.54
C TYR A 94 5.60 -0.17 11.46
N GLU A 95 5.83 0.95 12.13
CA GLU A 95 4.93 1.67 13.06
C GLU A 95 4.32 0.76 14.16
N LEU A 96 5.10 -0.21 14.67
CA LEU A 96 4.69 -1.07 15.78
C LEU A 96 4.87 -0.36 17.12
N PHE A 97 3.91 -0.53 18.03
CA PHE A 97 4.00 -0.03 19.40
C PHE A 97 5.05 -0.83 20.19
N PRO A 98 6.20 -0.20 20.59
CA PRO A 98 7.33 -0.94 21.15
C PRO A 98 7.08 -1.53 22.53
N HIS A 99 6.10 -1.00 23.25
CA HIS A 99 5.70 -1.42 24.60
C HIS A 99 4.60 -2.49 24.63
N LEU A 100 4.06 -2.88 23.45
CA LEU A 100 3.07 -3.92 23.31
C LEU A 100 3.71 -5.19 22.74
N THR A 101 3.17 -6.36 23.09
CA THR A 101 3.52 -7.62 22.42
C THR A 101 3.07 -7.59 20.97
N ILE A 102 3.56 -8.52 20.15
CA ILE A 102 3.13 -8.65 18.75
C ILE A 102 1.63 -8.89 18.68
N LEU A 103 1.11 -9.80 19.49
CA LEU A 103 -0.32 -10.06 19.54
C LEU A 103 -1.12 -8.83 19.96
N ASP A 104 -0.70 -8.11 21.00
CA ASP A 104 -1.40 -6.91 21.46
C ASP A 104 -1.36 -5.76 20.41
N ASN A 105 -0.27 -5.62 19.67
CA ASN A 105 -0.20 -4.71 18.51
C ASN A 105 -1.29 -5.01 17.47
N ILE A 106 -1.53 -6.30 17.17
CA ILE A 106 -2.52 -6.73 16.19
C ILE A 106 -3.95 -6.56 16.73
N LEU A 107 -4.18 -6.88 18.00
CA LEU A 107 -5.51 -6.84 18.62
C LEU A 107 -6.02 -5.41 18.87
N LEU A 108 -5.14 -4.44 19.01
CA LEU A 108 -5.47 -3.10 19.50
C LEU A 108 -6.57 -2.42 18.66
N ALA A 109 -6.35 -2.25 17.36
CA ALA A 109 -7.28 -1.52 16.51
C ALA A 109 -8.62 -2.26 16.30
N PRO A 110 -8.68 -3.57 15.98
CA PRO A 110 -9.96 -4.26 15.82
C PRO A 110 -10.82 -4.24 17.10
N THR A 111 -10.19 -4.36 18.28
CA THR A 111 -10.94 -4.35 19.54
C THR A 111 -11.37 -2.94 19.97
N LYS A 112 -10.52 -1.92 19.78
CA LYS A 112 -10.81 -0.55 20.22
C LYS A 112 -11.66 0.23 19.23
N VAL A 113 -11.40 0.10 17.95
CA VAL A 113 -12.06 0.88 16.88
C VAL A 113 -13.30 0.16 16.36
N GLN A 114 -13.17 -1.13 15.99
CA GLN A 114 -14.29 -1.92 15.46
C GLN A 114 -15.17 -2.56 16.54
N LYS A 115 -14.76 -2.47 17.83
CA LYS A 115 -15.48 -3.06 18.98
C LYS A 115 -15.70 -4.56 18.85
N ARG A 116 -14.86 -5.28 18.11
CA ARG A 116 -14.93 -6.73 17.95
C ARG A 116 -14.46 -7.45 19.22
N SER A 117 -14.98 -8.65 19.45
CA SER A 117 -14.59 -9.43 20.63
C SER A 117 -13.11 -9.81 20.60
N LYS A 118 -12.45 -9.76 21.76
CA LYS A 118 -11.03 -10.09 21.87
C LYS A 118 -10.74 -11.54 21.45
N GLU A 119 -11.63 -12.46 21.74
CA GLU A 119 -11.49 -13.88 21.39
C GLU A 119 -11.56 -14.08 19.87
N GLU A 120 -12.53 -13.45 19.21
CA GLU A 120 -12.66 -13.51 17.74
C GLU A 120 -11.42 -12.94 17.05
N VAL A 121 -11.01 -11.73 17.46
CA VAL A 121 -9.85 -11.05 16.85
C VAL A 121 -8.56 -11.84 17.12
N LYS A 122 -8.39 -12.41 18.33
CA LYS A 122 -7.26 -13.27 18.67
C LYS A 122 -7.19 -14.50 17.75
N LYS A 123 -8.32 -15.17 17.54
CA LYS A 123 -8.38 -16.34 16.63
C LYS A 123 -7.97 -15.97 15.21
N GLN A 124 -8.40 -14.81 14.69
CA GLN A 124 -7.99 -14.31 13.40
C GLN A 124 -6.51 -13.94 13.38
N ALA A 125 -6.03 -13.20 14.38
CA ALA A 125 -4.64 -12.76 14.49
C ALA A 125 -3.66 -13.96 14.48
N LEU A 126 -3.97 -15.02 15.22
CA LEU A 126 -3.13 -16.23 15.27
C LEU A 126 -3.06 -16.92 13.90
N LYS A 127 -4.18 -17.04 13.17
CA LYS A 127 -4.18 -17.59 11.81
C LYS A 127 -3.33 -16.74 10.84
N LEU A 128 -3.42 -15.41 10.93
CA LEU A 128 -2.62 -14.52 10.11
C LEU A 128 -1.13 -14.59 10.47
N LEU A 129 -0.78 -14.69 11.76
CA LEU A 129 0.60 -14.90 12.21
C LEU A 129 1.16 -16.24 11.73
N GLU A 130 0.36 -17.31 11.76
CA GLU A 130 0.75 -18.63 11.21
C GLU A 130 1.05 -18.54 9.73
N ARG A 131 0.20 -17.85 8.95
CA ARG A 131 0.38 -17.65 7.50
C ARG A 131 1.71 -16.95 7.14
N VAL A 132 2.19 -16.06 8.01
CA VAL A 132 3.47 -15.35 7.80
C VAL A 132 4.64 -15.97 8.58
N ASN A 133 4.48 -17.21 9.10
CA ASN A 133 5.49 -17.96 9.87
C ASN A 133 6.00 -17.22 11.11
N LEU A 134 5.10 -16.55 11.87
CA LEU A 134 5.43 -15.79 13.08
C LEU A 134 4.53 -16.14 14.28
N LEU A 135 3.85 -17.30 14.26
CA LEU A 135 2.98 -17.72 15.36
C LEU A 135 3.73 -17.85 16.69
N ASP A 136 4.99 -18.32 16.66
CA ASP A 136 5.87 -18.45 17.81
C ASP A 136 6.27 -17.09 18.43
N LYS A 137 6.16 -16.01 17.67
CA LYS A 137 6.51 -14.63 18.08
C LYS A 137 5.35 -13.86 18.70
N GLN A 138 4.16 -14.44 18.84
CA GLN A 138 2.97 -13.74 19.32
C GLN A 138 3.16 -12.98 20.65
N ASN A 139 3.97 -13.53 21.57
CA ASN A 139 4.26 -12.95 22.88
C ASN A 139 5.56 -12.14 22.91
N SER A 140 6.29 -12.04 21.81
CA SER A 140 7.50 -11.24 21.69
C SER A 140 7.17 -9.75 21.58
N TYR A 141 8.16 -8.90 21.87
CA TYR A 141 8.07 -7.46 21.64
C TYR A 141 8.78 -7.08 20.33
N PRO A 142 8.43 -5.93 19.69
CA PRO A 142 9.03 -5.52 18.43
C PRO A 142 10.56 -5.49 18.43
N ARG A 143 11.19 -5.11 19.54
CA ARG A 143 12.66 -5.09 19.68
C ARG A 143 13.34 -6.45 19.52
N GLN A 144 12.59 -7.54 19.65
CA GLN A 144 13.08 -8.92 19.59
C GLN A 144 12.96 -9.51 18.17
N LEU A 145 12.42 -8.74 17.21
CA LEU A 145 12.16 -9.17 15.84
C LEU A 145 13.17 -8.53 14.87
N SER A 146 13.50 -9.26 13.80
CA SER A 146 14.21 -8.71 12.65
C SER A 146 13.36 -7.68 11.89
N GLY A 147 13.96 -6.91 10.98
CA GLY A 147 13.25 -5.95 10.14
C GLY A 147 12.12 -6.60 9.33
N GLY A 148 12.42 -7.69 8.63
CA GLY A 148 11.42 -8.42 7.84
C GLY A 148 10.31 -9.03 8.70
N GLN A 149 10.64 -9.53 9.90
CA GLN A 149 9.61 -10.00 10.84
C GLN A 149 8.68 -8.87 11.30
N LYS A 150 9.24 -7.69 11.63
CA LYS A 150 8.44 -6.50 11.98
C LYS A 150 7.51 -6.09 10.84
N GLN A 151 8.01 -6.14 9.61
CA GLN A 151 7.22 -5.77 8.43
C GLN A 151 6.07 -6.75 8.21
N ARG A 152 6.32 -8.05 8.31
CA ARG A 152 5.25 -9.06 8.21
C ARG A 152 4.21 -8.89 9.32
N VAL A 153 4.62 -8.55 10.55
CA VAL A 153 3.68 -8.19 11.62
C VAL A 153 2.86 -6.95 11.30
N ALA A 154 3.46 -5.92 10.70
CA ALA A 154 2.75 -4.71 10.29
C ALA A 154 1.68 -5.03 9.23
N ILE A 155 1.98 -5.93 8.28
CA ILE A 155 1.01 -6.44 7.30
C ILE A 155 -0.13 -7.18 8.01
N VAL A 156 0.19 -8.12 8.92
CA VAL A 156 -0.82 -8.87 9.70
C VAL A 156 -1.71 -7.92 10.51
N ARG A 157 -1.14 -6.90 11.14
CA ARG A 157 -1.88 -5.88 11.89
C ARG A 157 -2.89 -5.15 11.00
N ALA A 158 -2.48 -4.75 9.81
CA ALA A 158 -3.39 -4.09 8.86
C ALA A 158 -4.48 -5.06 8.37
N LEU A 159 -4.14 -6.30 8.00
CA LEU A 159 -5.08 -7.32 7.55
C LEU A 159 -6.11 -7.71 8.62
N CYS A 160 -5.75 -7.65 9.91
CA CYS A 160 -6.65 -7.99 11.01
C CYS A 160 -7.84 -7.01 11.15
N MET A 161 -7.76 -5.85 10.51
CA MET A 161 -8.86 -4.89 10.35
C MET A 161 -9.88 -5.29 9.28
N ASN A 162 -9.62 -6.34 8.48
CA ASN A 162 -10.41 -6.75 7.31
C ASN A 162 -10.61 -5.61 6.29
N PRO A 163 -9.55 -4.96 5.83
CA PRO A 163 -9.66 -3.87 4.87
C PRO A 163 -10.12 -4.37 3.49
N GLU A 164 -10.78 -3.50 2.73
CA GLU A 164 -11.16 -3.75 1.34
C GLU A 164 -10.00 -3.42 0.38
N ILE A 165 -9.11 -2.50 0.78
CA ILE A 165 -7.96 -2.03 0.01
C ILE A 165 -6.73 -2.01 0.92
N MET A 166 -5.59 -2.46 0.41
CA MET A 166 -4.29 -2.39 1.09
C MET A 166 -3.33 -1.47 0.35
N LEU A 167 -2.77 -0.51 1.07
CA LEU A 167 -1.74 0.42 0.58
C LEU A 167 -0.38 0.03 1.18
N PHE A 168 0.65 -0.06 0.33
CA PHE A 168 2.01 -0.42 0.73
C PHE A 168 3.00 0.68 0.33
N ASP A 169 3.62 1.34 1.29
CA ASP A 169 4.58 2.44 1.07
C ASP A 169 6.01 1.97 1.28
N GLU A 170 6.70 1.58 0.19
CA GLU A 170 8.12 1.17 0.17
C GLU A 170 8.51 0.17 1.28
N VAL A 171 7.67 -0.83 1.51
CA VAL A 171 7.75 -1.75 2.67
C VAL A 171 9.03 -2.61 2.73
N THR A 172 9.86 -2.59 1.69
CA THR A 172 11.13 -3.34 1.62
C THR A 172 12.37 -2.46 1.72
N ALA A 173 12.24 -1.12 1.66
CA ALA A 173 13.39 -0.20 1.51
C ALA A 173 14.41 -0.23 2.67
N ALA A 174 14.01 -0.70 3.86
CA ALA A 174 14.86 -0.78 5.04
C ALA A 174 15.28 -2.22 5.41
N LEU A 175 15.17 -3.16 4.46
CA LEU A 175 15.38 -4.59 4.71
C LEU A 175 16.60 -5.14 3.96
N ASP A 176 17.25 -6.14 4.57
CA ASP A 176 18.27 -6.94 3.90
C ASP A 176 17.63 -7.80 2.78
N PRO A 177 18.37 -8.17 1.71
CA PRO A 177 17.84 -8.88 0.55
C PRO A 177 17.08 -10.18 0.86
N GLU A 178 17.54 -10.96 1.86
CA GLU A 178 16.86 -12.19 2.28
C GLU A 178 15.47 -11.87 2.89
N MET A 179 15.39 -10.81 3.71
CA MET A 179 14.15 -10.37 4.35
C MET A 179 13.18 -9.71 3.36
N VAL A 180 13.69 -9.06 2.31
CA VAL A 180 12.89 -8.50 1.21
C VAL A 180 12.02 -9.59 0.60
N ARG A 181 12.62 -10.75 0.26
CA ARG A 181 11.89 -11.84 -0.36
C ARG A 181 10.73 -12.35 0.49
N GLU A 182 10.95 -12.54 1.79
CA GLU A 182 9.90 -13.01 2.71
C GLU A 182 8.69 -12.07 2.77
N VAL A 183 8.92 -10.75 2.71
CA VAL A 183 7.83 -9.74 2.69
C VAL A 183 7.13 -9.73 1.34
N LEU A 184 7.87 -9.79 0.23
CA LEU A 184 7.30 -9.82 -1.11
C LEU A 184 6.49 -11.09 -1.37
N ASP A 185 6.89 -12.25 -0.84
CA ASP A 185 6.14 -13.49 -0.94
C ASP A 185 4.76 -13.37 -0.27
N VAL A 186 4.67 -12.72 0.90
CA VAL A 186 3.39 -12.42 1.56
C VAL A 186 2.51 -11.54 0.67
N MET A 187 3.08 -10.50 0.05
CA MET A 187 2.32 -9.61 -0.84
C MET A 187 1.84 -10.33 -2.12
N LEU A 188 2.66 -11.23 -2.68
CA LEU A 188 2.26 -12.09 -3.81
C LEU A 188 1.08 -13.01 -3.45
N GLU A 189 1.08 -13.57 -2.25
CA GLU A 189 -0.06 -14.37 -1.77
C GLU A 189 -1.33 -13.53 -1.66
N LEU A 190 -1.25 -12.31 -1.11
CA LEU A 190 -2.40 -11.41 -1.03
C LEU A 190 -2.96 -11.06 -2.41
N ALA A 191 -2.09 -10.84 -3.41
CA ALA A 191 -2.49 -10.61 -4.79
C ALA A 191 -3.24 -11.81 -5.39
N ARG A 192 -2.75 -13.04 -5.12
CA ARG A 192 -3.40 -14.29 -5.57
C ARG A 192 -4.75 -14.50 -4.89
N ASP A 193 -4.90 -14.06 -3.64
CA ASP A 193 -6.17 -14.10 -2.91
C ASP A 193 -7.18 -13.04 -3.40
N GLY A 194 -6.81 -12.21 -4.38
CA GLY A 194 -7.68 -11.18 -4.95
C GLY A 194 -7.80 -9.90 -4.11
N MET A 195 -6.83 -9.63 -3.23
CA MET A 195 -6.79 -8.38 -2.47
C MET A 195 -6.56 -7.19 -3.41
N THR A 196 -7.37 -6.14 -3.27
CA THR A 196 -7.13 -4.85 -3.94
C THR A 196 -5.92 -4.18 -3.30
N MET A 197 -4.90 -3.86 -4.10
CA MET A 197 -3.65 -3.31 -3.57
C MET A 197 -3.14 -2.12 -4.39
N VAL A 198 -2.61 -1.11 -3.68
CA VAL A 198 -1.78 -0.06 -4.28
C VAL A 198 -0.40 -0.11 -3.63
N ILE A 199 0.63 -0.31 -4.42
CA ILE A 199 1.98 -0.61 -3.95
C ILE A 199 2.95 0.44 -4.51
N VAL A 200 3.65 1.15 -3.63
CA VAL A 200 4.84 1.93 -3.99
C VAL A 200 6.06 1.08 -3.72
N THR A 201 6.88 0.84 -4.73
CA THR A 201 8.08 0.00 -4.60
C THR A 201 9.19 0.41 -5.56
N HIS A 202 10.43 0.06 -5.21
CA HIS A 202 11.62 0.10 -6.06
C HIS A 202 12.05 -1.29 -6.57
N GLU A 203 11.31 -2.34 -6.20
CA GLU A 203 11.56 -3.73 -6.61
C GLU A 203 10.94 -4.01 -7.98
N MET A 204 11.65 -3.68 -9.07
CA MET A 204 11.09 -3.75 -10.44
C MET A 204 10.69 -5.16 -10.89
N GLN A 205 11.43 -6.19 -10.47
CA GLN A 205 11.08 -7.58 -10.79
C GLN A 205 9.79 -8.02 -10.08
N PHE A 206 9.62 -7.61 -8.82
CA PHE A 206 8.38 -7.85 -8.08
C PHE A 206 7.22 -7.06 -8.69
N ALA A 207 7.42 -5.77 -9.00
CA ALA A 207 6.43 -4.93 -9.65
C ALA A 207 5.89 -5.59 -10.94
N ARG A 208 6.78 -6.08 -11.81
CA ARG A 208 6.42 -6.79 -13.04
C ARG A 208 5.64 -8.08 -12.78
N ALA A 209 5.97 -8.80 -11.70
CA ALA A 209 5.37 -10.10 -11.38
C ALA A 209 4.00 -9.98 -10.70
N VAL A 210 3.74 -8.88 -9.96
CA VAL A 210 2.54 -8.75 -9.14
C VAL A 210 1.50 -7.80 -9.72
N ALA A 211 1.93 -6.77 -10.47
CA ALA A 211 1.04 -5.71 -10.95
C ALA A 211 0.10 -6.19 -12.07
N ASP A 212 -1.15 -5.81 -11.97
CA ASP A 212 -2.07 -5.80 -13.10
C ASP A 212 -1.83 -4.52 -13.94
N ARG A 213 -1.60 -3.38 -13.26
CA ARG A 213 -1.33 -2.08 -13.89
C ARG A 213 -0.20 -1.36 -13.17
N VAL A 214 0.64 -0.69 -13.97
CA VAL A 214 1.75 0.14 -13.50
C VAL A 214 1.43 1.61 -13.76
N ILE A 215 1.71 2.44 -12.77
CA ILE A 215 1.62 3.90 -12.81
C ILE A 215 3.03 4.46 -12.65
N PHE A 216 3.51 5.15 -13.66
CA PHE A 216 4.80 5.85 -13.60
C PHE A 216 4.56 7.32 -13.26
N MET A 217 5.01 7.73 -12.09
CA MET A 217 4.93 9.12 -11.63
C MET A 217 6.25 9.86 -11.90
N ASP A 218 6.14 11.08 -12.41
CA ASP A 218 7.25 12.01 -12.56
C ASP A 218 6.80 13.45 -12.28
N ASN A 219 7.57 14.18 -11.48
CA ASN A 219 7.32 15.59 -11.15
C ASN A 219 5.88 15.92 -10.69
N GLY A 220 5.28 15.04 -9.88
CA GLY A 220 3.93 15.24 -9.33
C GLY A 220 2.78 14.89 -10.27
N ASN A 221 3.07 14.28 -11.43
CA ASN A 221 2.07 13.85 -12.42
C ASN A 221 2.16 12.34 -12.68
N ILE A 222 1.09 11.75 -13.21
CA ILE A 222 1.15 10.45 -13.87
C ILE A 222 1.69 10.68 -15.28
N ALA A 223 2.95 10.32 -15.50
CA ALA A 223 3.61 10.50 -16.80
C ALA A 223 3.27 9.37 -17.78
N GLU A 224 3.03 8.16 -17.27
CA GLU A 224 2.61 7.00 -18.06
C GLU A 224 1.86 5.99 -17.19
N GLN A 225 0.91 5.28 -17.77
CA GLN A 225 0.27 4.14 -17.12
C GLN A 225 -0.07 3.08 -18.17
N GLY A 226 -0.09 1.83 -17.74
CA GLY A 226 -0.41 0.71 -18.62
C GLY A 226 -0.45 -0.62 -17.91
N GLU A 227 -0.87 -1.67 -18.62
CA GLU A 227 -0.73 -3.04 -18.18
C GLU A 227 0.73 -3.37 -17.89
N ALA A 228 1.00 -4.15 -16.83
CA ALA A 228 2.35 -4.35 -16.33
C ALA A 228 3.30 -4.91 -17.40
N GLU A 229 2.90 -5.97 -18.12
CA GLU A 229 3.77 -6.59 -19.12
C GLU A 229 4.08 -5.63 -20.28
N GLU A 230 3.09 -4.86 -20.78
CA GLU A 230 3.28 -3.86 -21.82
C GLU A 230 4.20 -2.74 -21.33
N PHE A 231 3.96 -2.22 -20.13
CA PHE A 231 4.76 -1.12 -19.56
C PHE A 231 6.23 -1.50 -19.41
N PHE A 232 6.53 -2.67 -18.85
CA PHE A 232 7.92 -3.10 -18.63
C PHE A 232 8.64 -3.54 -19.91
N SER A 233 7.89 -4.01 -20.92
CA SER A 233 8.48 -4.48 -22.19
C SER A 233 8.63 -3.36 -23.22
N ASN A 234 7.70 -2.41 -23.25
CA ASN A 234 7.63 -1.35 -24.26
C ASN A 234 7.10 -0.03 -23.67
N PRO A 235 7.86 0.60 -22.75
CA PRO A 235 7.48 1.90 -22.19
C PRO A 235 7.38 2.95 -23.28
N LYS A 236 6.29 3.75 -23.28
CA LYS A 236 5.94 4.68 -24.36
C LYS A 236 6.67 6.01 -24.24
N THR A 237 6.87 6.51 -23.01
CA THR A 237 7.50 7.79 -22.77
C THR A 237 9.02 7.67 -22.65
N GLU A 238 9.77 8.63 -23.21
CA GLU A 238 11.22 8.66 -23.03
C GLU A 238 11.63 8.69 -21.55
N ARG A 239 10.80 9.29 -20.72
CA ARG A 239 11.06 9.41 -19.28
C ARG A 239 10.96 8.06 -18.58
N ALA A 240 9.92 7.25 -18.87
CA ALA A 240 9.81 5.88 -18.37
C ALA A 240 10.94 4.99 -18.90
N GLN A 241 11.30 5.10 -20.17
CA GLN A 241 12.43 4.38 -20.76
C GLN A 241 13.74 4.69 -20.03
N LYS A 242 14.05 5.97 -19.81
CA LYS A 242 15.24 6.39 -19.05
C LYS A 242 15.22 5.87 -17.62
N PHE A 243 14.06 5.92 -16.95
CA PHE A 243 13.90 5.40 -15.60
C PHE A 243 14.15 3.89 -15.53
N LEU A 244 13.50 3.09 -16.37
CA LEU A 244 13.65 1.64 -16.38
C LEU A 244 15.07 1.21 -16.76
N ASN A 245 15.74 1.94 -17.64
CA ASN A 245 17.13 1.67 -18.01
C ASN A 245 18.12 1.80 -16.82
N THR A 246 17.78 2.55 -15.76
CA THR A 246 18.62 2.62 -14.56
C THR A 246 18.69 1.30 -13.79
N PHE A 247 17.70 0.43 -13.97
CA PHE A 247 17.64 -0.91 -13.35
C PHE A 247 18.18 -2.03 -14.25
N THR A 248 18.54 -1.71 -15.48
CA THR A 248 19.07 -2.67 -16.45
C THR A 248 20.56 -2.46 -16.61
N PHE A 249 21.38 -3.32 -16.02
CA PHE A 249 22.82 -3.30 -16.28
C PHE A 249 23.08 -3.84 -17.69
N LYS A 250 23.42 -2.96 -18.63
CA LYS A 250 23.99 -3.42 -19.90
C LYS A 250 25.37 -4.01 -19.62
N LYS A 251 25.55 -5.29 -19.96
CA LYS A 251 26.88 -5.92 -20.02
C LYS A 251 27.68 -5.33 -21.15
#